data_4b67b723fabaa858cf2822f0c2300382
#
_entry.id   4b67b723fabaa858cf2822f0c2300382
#
_cell.length_a   1.000
_cell.length_b   1.000
_cell.length_c   1.000
_cell.angle_alpha   90.00
_cell.angle_beta   90.00
_cell.angle_gamma   90.00
#
_symmetry.space_group_name_H-M   'P 1'
#
loop_
_entity.id
_entity.type
_entity.pdbx_description
1 polymer ?
#
loop_
_entity_poly.entity_id
_entity_poly.type
_entity_poly.pdbx_seq_one_letter_code
_entity_poly.pdbx_strand_id
1 'polypeptide(L)'
;MAANTVASYTGLITSEYAQQPNFISMISQFAAIYVQIQTVFLQMISAFDLNQATGNQLDIIGQWVGVTRNVSIPISGVYFTWNGTQATGWNYGTWQPSNAPAQITSLPDDAFLTLIKAKIASNSWDGTINGAYAIWDALFTDFTILIQDNYNMSYNLAIVGGIVDSLTLALITGGYIPLRPEGVEVANYYVSTDTNPSFCWDVESTLLQGWNQGSWLKEVVPI
;
A
#
# COMPACT_ATOMS: atom_id res chain seq x y z
N MET A 1 -3.54 19.07 20.09
CA MET A 1 -4.37 20.00 20.90
C MET A 1 -5.69 19.33 21.18
N ALA A 2 -6.21 19.41 22.41
CA ALA A 2 -7.56 18.96 22.73
C ALA A 2 -8.58 20.04 22.34
N ALA A 3 -9.76 19.63 21.83
CA ALA A 3 -10.84 20.57 21.57
C ALA A 3 -11.34 21.15 22.92
N ASN A 4 -11.65 22.44 22.93
CA ASN A 4 -12.33 23.03 24.07
C ASN A 4 -13.72 22.39 24.23
N THR A 5 -14.17 22.25 25.44
CA THR A 5 -15.52 21.75 25.74
C THR A 5 -16.49 22.90 25.95
N VAL A 6 -17.79 22.66 25.81
CA VAL A 6 -18.82 23.65 26.14
C VAL A 6 -18.68 24.13 27.59
N ALA A 7 -18.31 23.21 28.51
CA ALA A 7 -18.07 23.53 29.91
C ALA A 7 -16.89 24.53 30.11
N SER A 8 -15.85 24.48 29.27
CA SER A 8 -14.76 25.45 29.36
C SER A 8 -15.21 26.88 28.99
N TYR A 9 -16.18 27.02 28.10
CA TYR A 9 -16.74 28.31 27.73
C TYR A 9 -17.76 28.80 28.77
N THR A 10 -18.65 27.92 29.24
CA THR A 10 -19.61 28.29 30.28
C THR A 10 -18.94 28.57 31.63
N GLY A 11 -17.78 27.97 31.89
CA GLY A 11 -16.98 28.27 33.10
C GLY A 11 -16.35 29.67 33.11
N LEU A 12 -16.36 30.40 31.98
CA LEU A 12 -15.90 31.79 31.89
C LEU A 12 -17.01 32.80 32.28
N ILE A 13 -18.27 32.33 32.53
CA ILE A 13 -19.37 33.18 32.91
C ILE A 13 -19.09 33.72 34.31
N THR A 14 -19.22 35.03 34.48
CA THR A 14 -19.00 35.70 35.75
C THR A 14 -20.02 35.26 36.79
N SER A 15 -19.68 35.34 38.10
CA SER A 15 -20.51 34.92 39.20
C SER A 15 -21.88 35.60 39.22
N GLU A 16 -22.01 36.79 38.64
CA GLU A 16 -23.26 37.53 38.55
C GLU A 16 -24.32 36.80 37.70
N TYR A 17 -23.87 36.13 36.60
CA TYR A 17 -24.77 35.42 35.69
C TYR A 17 -24.74 33.91 35.86
N ALA A 18 -23.84 33.39 36.69
CA ALA A 18 -23.64 31.96 36.90
C ALA A 18 -24.84 31.22 37.47
N GLN A 19 -25.83 31.95 38.05
CA GLN A 19 -27.07 31.41 38.60
C GLN A 19 -28.28 31.61 37.68
N GLN A 20 -28.09 32.11 36.46
CA GLN A 20 -29.16 32.36 35.50
C GLN A 20 -29.27 31.23 34.46
N PRO A 21 -30.19 30.25 34.65
CA PRO A 21 -30.21 29.04 33.82
C PRO A 21 -30.50 29.32 32.33
N ASN A 22 -31.36 30.29 32.04
CA ASN A 22 -31.69 30.64 30.65
C ASN A 22 -30.49 31.29 29.92
N PHE A 23 -29.70 32.11 30.61
CA PHE A 23 -28.52 32.73 30.11
C PHE A 23 -27.43 31.67 29.83
N ILE A 24 -27.20 30.78 30.78
CA ILE A 24 -26.25 29.66 30.64
C ILE A 24 -26.67 28.77 29.47
N SER A 25 -27.95 28.46 29.33
CA SER A 25 -28.47 27.63 28.23
C SER A 25 -28.22 28.29 26.86
N MET A 26 -28.47 29.59 26.76
CA MET A 26 -28.19 30.33 25.52
C MET A 26 -26.72 30.32 25.18
N ILE A 27 -25.84 30.65 26.11
CA ILE A 27 -24.36 30.61 25.88
C ILE A 27 -23.88 29.20 25.55
N SER A 28 -24.38 28.17 26.18
CA SER A 28 -24.00 26.79 25.90
C SER A 28 -24.39 26.35 24.49
N GLN A 29 -25.53 26.80 23.97
CA GLN A 29 -25.92 26.52 22.54
C GLN A 29 -24.98 27.19 21.56
N PHE A 30 -24.62 28.47 21.78
CA PHE A 30 -23.63 29.14 20.94
C PHE A 30 -22.26 28.48 21.05
N ALA A 31 -21.79 28.17 22.26
CA ALA A 31 -20.50 27.48 22.47
C ALA A 31 -20.46 26.12 21.83
N ALA A 32 -21.57 25.38 21.79
CA ALA A 32 -21.65 24.07 21.15
C ALA A 32 -21.32 24.12 19.65
N ILE A 33 -21.78 25.18 18.95
CA ILE A 33 -21.47 25.36 17.53
C ILE A 33 -19.96 25.56 17.33
N TYR A 34 -19.32 26.41 18.13
CA TYR A 34 -17.87 26.65 18.05
C TYR A 34 -17.07 25.39 18.39
N VAL A 35 -17.48 24.62 19.41
CA VAL A 35 -16.85 23.35 19.78
C VAL A 35 -16.97 22.34 18.66
N GLN A 36 -18.12 22.24 17.99
CA GLN A 36 -18.29 21.37 16.82
C GLN A 36 -17.35 21.74 15.69
N ILE A 37 -17.24 23.03 15.35
CA ILE A 37 -16.33 23.54 14.32
C ILE A 37 -14.87 23.20 14.69
N GLN A 38 -14.46 23.49 15.92
CA GLN A 38 -13.11 23.13 16.40
C GLN A 38 -12.84 21.63 16.29
N THR A 39 -13.81 20.79 16.65
CA THR A 39 -13.70 19.34 16.56
C THR A 39 -13.49 18.89 15.11
N VAL A 40 -14.25 19.45 14.16
CA VAL A 40 -14.09 19.15 12.72
C VAL A 40 -12.68 19.53 12.26
N PHE A 41 -12.17 20.72 12.59
CA PHE A 41 -10.82 21.13 12.21
C PHE A 41 -9.73 20.22 12.78
N LEU A 42 -9.86 19.78 14.03
CA LEU A 42 -8.91 18.85 14.64
C LEU A 42 -8.99 17.45 14.02
N GLN A 43 -10.19 17.01 13.65
CA GLN A 43 -10.38 15.74 12.93
C GLN A 43 -9.83 15.76 11.51
N MET A 44 -9.81 16.92 10.84
CA MET A 44 -9.20 17.04 9.50
C MET A 44 -7.73 16.65 9.50
N ILE A 45 -6.98 16.99 10.56
CA ILE A 45 -5.56 16.64 10.66
C ILE A 45 -5.37 15.12 10.66
N SER A 46 -6.17 14.41 11.45
CA SER A 46 -6.11 12.94 11.51
C SER A 46 -6.74 12.27 10.29
N ALA A 47 -7.76 12.88 9.67
CA ALA A 47 -8.41 12.34 8.47
C ALA A 47 -7.49 12.30 7.25
N PHE A 48 -6.51 13.22 7.17
CA PHE A 48 -5.50 13.27 6.11
C PHE A 48 -4.12 12.78 6.56
N ASP A 49 -4.00 12.18 7.75
CA ASP A 49 -2.82 11.42 8.13
C ASP A 49 -2.78 10.11 7.35
N LEU A 50 -1.67 9.85 6.67
CA LEU A 50 -1.50 8.68 5.81
C LEU A 50 -1.78 7.34 6.53
N ASN A 51 -1.48 7.26 7.84
CA ASN A 51 -1.69 6.04 8.62
C ASN A 51 -3.11 5.89 9.20
N GLN A 52 -3.96 6.93 9.08
CA GLN A 52 -5.32 6.95 9.62
C GLN A 52 -6.39 7.17 8.55
N ALA A 53 -5.97 7.69 7.39
CA ALA A 53 -6.86 7.97 6.27
C ALA A 53 -7.44 6.67 5.68
N THR A 54 -8.73 6.70 5.35
CA THR A 54 -9.46 5.59 4.75
C THR A 54 -10.39 6.09 3.64
N GLY A 55 -10.72 5.23 2.68
CA GLY A 55 -11.69 5.53 1.63
C GLY A 55 -11.33 6.80 0.84
N ASN A 56 -12.27 7.73 0.74
CA ASN A 56 -12.12 8.96 -0.05
C ASN A 56 -10.96 9.87 0.41
N GLN A 57 -10.63 9.91 1.71
CA GLN A 57 -9.50 10.69 2.20
C GLN A 57 -8.17 10.12 1.67
N LEU A 58 -8.06 8.80 1.66
CA LEU A 58 -6.90 8.13 1.09
C LEU A 58 -6.80 8.35 -0.42
N ASP A 59 -7.93 8.42 -1.13
CA ASP A 59 -7.97 8.74 -2.57
C ASP A 59 -7.46 10.16 -2.85
N ILE A 60 -7.80 11.12 -2.01
CA ILE A 60 -7.30 12.50 -2.13
C ILE A 60 -5.79 12.55 -1.88
N ILE A 61 -5.29 11.85 -0.85
CA ILE A 61 -3.85 11.76 -0.59
C ILE A 61 -3.13 11.12 -1.80
N GLY A 62 -3.71 10.05 -2.36
CA GLY A 62 -3.18 9.40 -3.56
C GLY A 62 -3.06 10.37 -4.75
N GLN A 63 -4.08 11.19 -4.98
CA GLN A 63 -4.04 12.23 -6.03
C GLN A 63 -2.92 13.25 -5.80
N TRP A 64 -2.68 13.67 -4.56
CA TRP A 64 -1.58 14.59 -4.23
C TRP A 64 -0.20 13.99 -4.50
N VAL A 65 -0.06 12.69 -4.26
CA VAL A 65 1.19 11.94 -4.50
C VAL A 65 1.35 11.57 -5.98
N GLY A 66 0.27 11.56 -6.76
CA GLY A 66 0.27 11.23 -8.19
C GLY A 66 -0.05 9.77 -8.49
N VAL A 67 -0.84 9.11 -7.63
CA VAL A 67 -1.34 7.74 -7.86
C VAL A 67 -2.85 7.69 -7.69
N THR A 68 -3.48 6.74 -8.37
CA THR A 68 -4.92 6.48 -8.27
C THR A 68 -5.16 5.07 -7.77
N ARG A 69 -6.30 4.88 -7.09
CA ARG A 69 -6.75 3.56 -6.64
C ARG A 69 -7.03 2.60 -7.81
N ASN A 70 -7.40 3.14 -8.96
CA ASN A 70 -7.73 2.36 -10.12
C ASN A 70 -6.46 2.00 -10.89
N VAL A 71 -6.13 0.72 -10.91
CA VAL A 71 -4.95 0.17 -11.59
C VAL A 71 -5.38 -0.74 -12.73
N SER A 72 -4.68 -0.67 -13.86
CA SER A 72 -4.92 -1.54 -15.03
C SER A 72 -4.05 -2.80 -14.90
N ILE A 73 -4.37 -3.64 -13.91
CA ILE A 73 -3.68 -4.91 -13.73
C ILE A 73 -4.63 -6.02 -14.13
N PRO A 74 -4.28 -6.90 -15.08
CA PRO A 74 -4.97 -8.17 -15.24
C PRO A 74 -4.67 -9.02 -14.01
N ILE A 75 -5.63 -9.10 -13.07
CA ILE A 75 -5.48 -9.99 -11.91
C ILE A 75 -5.57 -11.42 -12.43
N SER A 76 -4.44 -12.10 -12.45
CA SER A 76 -4.41 -13.54 -12.71
C SER A 76 -5.11 -14.25 -11.54
N GLY A 77 -6.05 -15.13 -11.84
CA GLY A 77 -6.77 -15.92 -10.82
C GLY A 77 -8.26 -15.61 -10.69
N VAL A 78 -8.81 -14.71 -11.53
CA VAL A 78 -10.26 -14.43 -11.60
C VAL A 78 -10.91 -15.14 -12.79
N TYR A 79 -10.15 -15.33 -13.88
CA TYR A 79 -10.68 -15.93 -15.09
C TYR A 79 -10.55 -17.44 -15.11
N PHE A 80 -11.50 -18.09 -15.80
CA PHE A 80 -11.50 -19.53 -15.97
C PHE A 80 -10.20 -20.04 -16.64
N THR A 81 -9.61 -21.07 -16.03
CA THR A 81 -8.49 -21.82 -16.61
C THR A 81 -8.79 -23.32 -16.58
N TRP A 82 -8.42 -24.04 -17.65
CA TRP A 82 -8.65 -25.48 -17.77
C TRP A 82 -7.99 -26.32 -16.67
N ASN A 83 -6.82 -25.88 -16.20
CA ASN A 83 -6.04 -26.52 -15.16
C ASN A 83 -6.12 -25.74 -13.82
N GLY A 84 -7.15 -24.90 -13.66
CA GLY A 84 -7.31 -24.05 -12.48
C GLY A 84 -7.66 -24.83 -11.22
N THR A 85 -7.20 -24.31 -10.10
CA THR A 85 -7.63 -24.73 -8.77
C THR A 85 -9.07 -24.30 -8.48
N GLN A 86 -9.59 -24.57 -7.29
CA GLN A 86 -10.98 -24.23 -6.89
C GLN A 86 -11.37 -22.74 -7.10
N ALA A 87 -10.40 -21.83 -7.24
CA ALA A 87 -10.67 -20.41 -7.46
C ALA A 87 -10.88 -20.03 -8.94
N THR A 88 -10.37 -20.82 -9.90
CA THR A 88 -10.36 -20.48 -11.34
C THR A 88 -10.83 -21.62 -12.24
N GLY A 89 -11.16 -22.78 -11.69
CA GLY A 89 -11.66 -23.94 -12.41
C GLY A 89 -13.16 -23.89 -12.72
N TRP A 90 -13.74 -25.04 -13.12
CA TRP A 90 -15.16 -25.22 -13.38
C TRP A 90 -16.03 -24.75 -12.19
N ASN A 91 -17.08 -24.00 -12.51
CA ASN A 91 -18.03 -23.38 -11.56
C ASN A 91 -17.50 -22.21 -10.73
N TYR A 92 -16.25 -21.82 -10.85
CA TYR A 92 -15.65 -20.72 -10.05
C TYR A 92 -15.05 -19.61 -10.90
N GLY A 93 -14.39 -19.94 -12.02
CA GLY A 93 -13.76 -18.95 -12.89
C GLY A 93 -14.76 -18.24 -13.80
N THR A 94 -14.60 -16.92 -13.96
CA THR A 94 -15.39 -16.12 -14.91
C THR A 94 -14.77 -16.23 -16.32
N TRP A 95 -15.61 -16.39 -17.36
CA TRP A 95 -15.12 -16.40 -18.74
C TRP A 95 -14.58 -15.03 -19.14
N GLN A 96 -13.36 -14.98 -19.63
CA GLN A 96 -12.79 -13.76 -20.19
C GLN A 96 -13.10 -13.69 -21.68
N PRO A 97 -13.72 -12.59 -22.18
CA PRO A 97 -13.84 -12.34 -23.61
C PRO A 97 -12.44 -12.19 -24.24
N SER A 98 -12.23 -12.69 -25.44
CA SER A 98 -10.94 -12.65 -26.14
C SER A 98 -10.38 -11.23 -26.38
N ASN A 99 -11.20 -10.21 -26.28
CA ASN A 99 -10.86 -8.79 -26.44
C ASN A 99 -11.18 -7.97 -25.19
N ALA A 100 -11.20 -8.58 -24.01
CA ALA A 100 -11.43 -7.81 -22.78
C ALA A 100 -10.28 -6.80 -22.62
N PRO A 101 -10.60 -5.49 -22.53
CA PRO A 101 -9.59 -4.51 -22.14
C PRO A 101 -9.04 -4.89 -20.76
N ALA A 102 -7.80 -4.49 -20.47
CA ALA A 102 -7.21 -4.64 -19.14
C ALA A 102 -8.25 -4.17 -18.11
N GLN A 103 -8.65 -5.07 -17.21
CA GLN A 103 -9.72 -4.75 -16.27
C GLN A 103 -9.17 -3.75 -15.26
N ILE A 104 -9.78 -2.56 -15.20
CA ILE A 104 -9.46 -1.59 -14.18
C ILE A 104 -9.95 -2.16 -12.85
N THR A 105 -9.02 -2.42 -11.95
CA THR A 105 -9.31 -2.93 -10.61
C THR A 105 -9.15 -1.79 -9.61
N SER A 106 -10.16 -1.59 -8.78
CA SER A 106 -10.07 -0.68 -7.64
C SER A 106 -9.39 -1.39 -6.48
N LEU A 107 -8.26 -0.85 -6.03
CA LEU A 107 -7.49 -1.43 -4.92
C LEU A 107 -8.23 -1.27 -3.59
N PRO A 108 -8.20 -2.27 -2.68
CA PRO A 108 -8.59 -2.09 -1.28
C PRO A 108 -7.67 -1.09 -0.58
N ASP A 109 -8.13 -0.51 0.54
CA ASP A 109 -7.41 0.57 1.24
C ASP A 109 -5.98 0.18 1.63
N ASP A 110 -5.75 -1.04 2.12
CA ASP A 110 -4.44 -1.52 2.55
C ASP A 110 -3.43 -1.59 1.39
N ALA A 111 -3.85 -2.15 0.24
CA ALA A 111 -3.02 -2.23 -0.96
C ALA A 111 -2.77 -0.83 -1.55
N PHE A 112 -3.79 0.04 -1.52
CA PHE A 112 -3.65 1.40 -2.00
C PHE A 112 -2.74 2.24 -1.09
N LEU A 113 -2.80 2.06 0.22
CA LEU A 113 -1.88 2.67 1.18
C LEU A 113 -0.42 2.26 0.89
N THR A 114 -0.19 0.98 0.63
CA THR A 114 1.14 0.47 0.26
C THR A 114 1.63 1.11 -1.04
N LEU A 115 0.77 1.25 -2.04
CA LEU A 115 1.08 1.92 -3.30
C LEU A 115 1.43 3.41 -3.09
N ILE A 116 0.68 4.13 -2.26
CA ILE A 116 0.96 5.54 -1.92
C ILE A 116 2.32 5.66 -1.23
N LYS A 117 2.60 4.81 -0.23
CA LYS A 117 3.89 4.78 0.47
C LYS A 117 5.05 4.49 -0.49
N ALA A 118 4.87 3.52 -1.38
CA ALA A 118 5.85 3.21 -2.42
C ALA A 118 6.12 4.41 -3.34
N LYS A 119 5.08 5.12 -3.74
CA LYS A 119 5.22 6.31 -4.60
C LYS A 119 5.90 7.47 -3.90
N ILE A 120 5.58 7.73 -2.62
CA ILE A 120 6.26 8.75 -1.82
C ILE A 120 7.75 8.43 -1.72
N ALA A 121 8.10 7.19 -1.40
CA ALA A 121 9.48 6.75 -1.30
C ALA A 121 10.21 6.84 -2.65
N SER A 122 9.56 6.44 -3.73
CA SER A 122 10.08 6.57 -5.09
C SER A 122 10.34 8.02 -5.51
N ASN A 123 9.48 8.96 -5.12
CA ASN A 123 9.66 10.38 -5.44
C ASN A 123 10.91 10.99 -4.73
N SER A 124 11.36 10.39 -3.65
CA SER A 124 12.55 10.80 -2.89
C SER A 124 13.78 9.90 -3.12
N TRP A 125 13.65 8.89 -3.99
CA TRP A 125 14.73 7.94 -4.26
C TRP A 125 15.88 8.60 -5.04
N ASP A 126 17.11 8.31 -4.63
CA ASP A 126 18.35 8.82 -5.22
C ASP A 126 18.86 8.04 -6.44
N GLY A 127 18.16 6.99 -6.86
CA GLY A 127 18.52 6.13 -7.99
C GLY A 127 19.57 5.07 -7.65
N THR A 128 20.00 4.93 -6.41
CA THR A 128 20.98 3.92 -6.01
C THR A 128 20.31 2.60 -5.64
N ILE A 129 21.03 1.47 -5.85
CA ILE A 129 20.56 0.14 -5.44
C ILE A 129 20.36 0.06 -3.92
N ASN A 130 21.27 0.64 -3.14
CA ASN A 130 21.14 0.66 -1.68
C ASN A 130 19.91 1.44 -1.23
N GLY A 131 19.60 2.57 -1.89
CA GLY A 131 18.38 3.33 -1.67
C GLY A 131 17.12 2.50 -1.98
N ALA A 132 17.14 1.72 -3.08
CA ALA A 132 16.04 0.83 -3.43
C ALA A 132 15.80 -0.24 -2.35
N TYR A 133 16.84 -0.90 -1.85
CA TYR A 133 16.73 -1.86 -0.76
C TYR A 133 16.12 -1.24 0.50
N ALA A 134 16.61 -0.08 0.92
CA ALA A 134 16.09 0.61 2.10
C ALA A 134 14.60 0.95 1.98
N ILE A 135 14.14 1.32 0.77
CA ILE A 135 12.73 1.59 0.50
C ILE A 135 11.90 0.31 0.56
N TRP A 136 12.36 -0.76 -0.09
CA TRP A 136 11.62 -2.03 -0.11
C TRP A 136 11.54 -2.68 1.28
N ASP A 137 12.62 -2.66 2.06
CA ASP A 137 12.62 -3.18 3.43
C ASP A 137 11.70 -2.39 4.36
N ALA A 138 11.51 -1.09 4.09
CA ALA A 138 10.55 -0.27 4.84
C ALA A 138 9.08 -0.50 4.42
N LEU A 139 8.85 -0.94 3.17
CA LEU A 139 7.51 -1.19 2.64
C LEU A 139 7.02 -2.61 2.92
N PHE A 140 7.92 -3.58 2.82
CA PHE A 140 7.61 -5.00 2.91
C PHE A 140 8.36 -5.64 4.06
N THR A 141 7.64 -6.07 5.08
CA THR A 141 8.20 -6.74 6.26
C THR A 141 8.17 -8.26 6.15
N ASP A 142 7.33 -8.80 5.27
CA ASP A 142 7.02 -10.22 5.17
C ASP A 142 7.89 -10.95 4.14
N PHE A 143 8.56 -10.22 3.27
CA PHE A 143 9.47 -10.75 2.26
C PHE A 143 10.54 -9.71 1.90
N THR A 144 11.61 -10.17 1.28
CA THR A 144 12.73 -9.32 0.83
C THR A 144 12.85 -9.38 -0.68
N ILE A 145 13.11 -8.24 -1.30
CA ILE A 145 13.36 -8.13 -2.74
C ILE A 145 14.88 -8.05 -2.96
N LEU A 146 15.40 -8.90 -3.83
CA LEU A 146 16.80 -8.92 -4.22
C LEU A 146 16.97 -8.53 -5.69
N ILE A 147 18.02 -7.79 -5.99
CA ILE A 147 18.40 -7.38 -7.35
C ILE A 147 19.59 -8.23 -7.83
N GLN A 148 19.46 -8.78 -9.01
CA GLN A 148 20.57 -9.35 -9.76
C GLN A 148 20.83 -8.48 -10.99
N ASP A 149 21.96 -7.78 -11.04
CA ASP A 149 22.35 -6.96 -12.19
C ASP A 149 22.85 -7.84 -13.34
N ASN A 150 22.32 -7.64 -14.54
CA ASN A 150 22.70 -8.36 -15.75
C ASN A 150 23.81 -7.63 -16.56
N TYR A 151 24.27 -6.46 -16.11
CA TYR A 151 25.33 -5.64 -16.76
C TYR A 151 25.03 -5.19 -18.21
N ASN A 152 23.75 -5.15 -18.59
CA ASN A 152 23.31 -4.79 -19.94
C ASN A 152 22.11 -3.83 -19.93
N MET A 153 22.04 -2.91 -18.94
CA MET A 153 20.91 -2.01 -18.69
C MET A 153 19.62 -2.77 -18.31
N SER A 154 19.77 -3.98 -17.79
CA SER A 154 18.66 -4.73 -17.20
C SER A 154 19.09 -5.43 -15.91
N TYR A 155 18.12 -5.76 -15.09
CA TYR A 155 18.30 -6.56 -13.88
C TYR A 155 17.13 -7.50 -13.67
N ASN A 156 17.35 -8.53 -12.87
CA ASN A 156 16.31 -9.45 -12.42
C ASN A 156 15.91 -9.10 -10.99
N LEU A 157 14.63 -9.25 -10.68
CA LEU A 157 14.11 -9.12 -9.32
C LEU A 157 13.79 -10.51 -8.77
N ALA A 158 14.26 -10.79 -7.55
CA ALA A 158 13.92 -12.00 -6.83
C ALA A 158 13.22 -11.63 -5.51
N ILE A 159 12.05 -12.19 -5.28
CA ILE A 159 11.26 -12.02 -4.06
C ILE A 159 11.45 -13.29 -3.21
N VAL A 160 12.07 -13.13 -2.04
CA VAL A 160 12.50 -14.24 -1.18
C VAL A 160 12.03 -14.05 0.26
N GLY A 161 11.98 -15.14 1.01
CA GLY A 161 11.72 -15.11 2.46
C GLY A 161 10.25 -15.12 2.85
N GLY A 162 9.33 -15.09 1.89
CA GLY A 162 7.89 -15.13 2.16
C GLY A 162 7.05 -15.41 0.93
N ILE A 163 5.78 -15.73 1.15
CA ILE A 163 4.79 -15.91 0.08
C ILE A 163 4.12 -14.56 -0.16
N VAL A 164 4.23 -14.05 -1.38
CA VAL A 164 3.61 -12.78 -1.78
C VAL A 164 2.19 -13.03 -2.26
N ASP A 165 1.26 -12.22 -1.78
CA ASP A 165 -0.12 -12.26 -2.28
C ASP A 165 -0.20 -11.84 -3.75
N SER A 166 -1.19 -12.36 -4.45
CA SER A 166 -1.35 -12.15 -5.90
C SER A 166 -1.50 -10.68 -6.31
N LEU A 167 -2.09 -9.87 -5.45
CA LEU A 167 -2.30 -8.45 -5.70
C LEU A 167 -0.99 -7.67 -5.58
N THR A 168 -0.22 -7.87 -4.51
CA THR A 168 1.10 -7.25 -4.32
C THR A 168 2.06 -7.67 -5.43
N LEU A 169 2.06 -8.95 -5.80
CA LEU A 169 2.85 -9.44 -6.93
C LEU A 169 2.47 -8.74 -8.24
N ALA A 170 1.17 -8.58 -8.51
CA ALA A 170 0.69 -7.88 -9.70
C ALA A 170 1.08 -6.38 -9.69
N LEU A 171 1.09 -5.73 -8.53
CA LEU A 171 1.56 -4.35 -8.38
C LEU A 171 3.07 -4.22 -8.66
N ILE A 172 3.88 -5.18 -8.22
CA ILE A 172 5.32 -5.22 -8.46
C ILE A 172 5.60 -5.49 -9.96
N THR A 173 5.01 -6.55 -10.51
CA THR A 173 5.24 -6.95 -11.92
C THR A 173 4.62 -5.98 -12.93
N GLY A 174 3.52 -5.33 -12.56
CA GLY A 174 2.89 -4.27 -13.36
C GLY A 174 3.61 -2.92 -13.31
N GLY A 175 4.71 -2.81 -12.53
CA GLY A 175 5.51 -1.58 -12.45
C GLY A 175 4.85 -0.44 -11.66
N TYR A 176 3.81 -0.73 -10.87
CA TYR A 176 3.15 0.25 -10.01
C TYR A 176 3.97 0.59 -8.77
N ILE A 177 4.86 -0.30 -8.36
CA ILE A 177 5.86 -0.04 -7.33
C ILE A 177 7.17 0.27 -8.06
N PRO A 178 7.42 1.56 -8.40
CA PRO A 178 8.53 1.92 -9.26
C PRO A 178 9.80 2.04 -8.43
N LEU A 179 10.81 1.26 -8.74
CA LEU A 179 12.15 1.41 -8.17
C LEU A 179 13.19 1.03 -9.22
N ARG A 180 13.03 1.53 -10.44
CA ARG A 180 14.01 1.40 -11.50
C ARG A 180 14.38 2.77 -12.05
N PRO A 181 15.65 3.04 -12.34
CA PRO A 181 16.05 4.22 -13.08
C PRO A 181 15.46 4.22 -14.50
N GLU A 182 15.25 5.40 -15.05
CA GLU A 182 14.86 5.54 -16.45
C GLU A 182 15.89 4.85 -17.37
N GLY A 183 15.41 4.06 -18.32
CA GLY A 183 16.24 3.35 -19.27
C GLY A 183 16.81 2.00 -18.78
N VAL A 184 16.52 1.59 -17.56
CA VAL A 184 16.86 0.27 -17.03
C VAL A 184 15.62 -0.62 -17.05
N GLU A 185 15.76 -1.85 -17.59
CA GLU A 185 14.66 -2.81 -17.71
C GLU A 185 14.71 -3.85 -16.57
N VAL A 186 13.55 -4.26 -16.08
CA VAL A 186 13.42 -5.48 -15.29
C VAL A 186 13.20 -6.64 -16.25
N ALA A 187 14.22 -7.47 -16.43
CA ALA A 187 14.17 -8.56 -17.40
C ALA A 187 13.28 -9.71 -16.93
N ASN A 188 13.43 -10.14 -15.66
CA ASN A 188 12.67 -11.25 -15.11
C ASN A 188 12.30 -11.00 -13.63
N TYR A 189 11.18 -11.58 -13.24
CA TYR A 189 10.74 -11.63 -11.85
C TYR A 189 10.79 -13.09 -11.37
N TYR A 190 11.41 -13.31 -10.22
CA TYR A 190 11.49 -14.61 -9.57
C TYR A 190 10.83 -14.52 -8.21
N VAL A 191 9.98 -15.49 -7.88
CA VAL A 191 9.20 -15.47 -6.64
C VAL A 191 9.35 -16.79 -5.90
N SER A 192 9.53 -16.71 -4.57
CA SER A 192 9.45 -17.87 -3.71
C SER A 192 8.01 -18.41 -3.69
N THR A 193 7.87 -19.72 -3.78
CA THR A 193 6.58 -20.41 -3.70
C THR A 193 6.31 -21.00 -2.32
N ASP A 194 7.29 -20.91 -1.44
CA ASP A 194 7.21 -21.41 -0.06
C ASP A 194 7.96 -20.45 0.89
N THR A 195 7.95 -20.77 2.17
CA THR A 195 8.64 -20.00 3.23
C THR A 195 10.06 -20.47 3.50
N ASN A 196 10.56 -21.46 2.74
CA ASN A 196 11.92 -21.95 2.88
C ASN A 196 12.92 -20.95 2.30
N PRO A 197 14.17 -20.95 2.75
CA PRO A 197 15.23 -20.17 2.13
C PRO A 197 15.34 -20.49 0.63
N SER A 198 15.59 -19.48 -0.16
CA SER A 198 15.76 -19.66 -1.61
C SER A 198 17.16 -20.17 -1.95
N PHE A 199 17.27 -20.94 -3.01
CA PHE A 199 18.58 -21.46 -3.46
C PHE A 199 19.48 -20.35 -3.97
N CYS A 200 20.74 -20.33 -3.50
CA CYS A 200 21.80 -19.47 -3.99
C CYS A 200 23.14 -20.18 -3.96
N TRP A 201 24.04 -19.82 -4.91
CA TRP A 201 25.41 -20.30 -4.92
C TRP A 201 26.27 -19.46 -3.96
N ASP A 202 27.09 -20.11 -3.15
CA ASP A 202 28.12 -19.50 -2.29
C ASP A 202 27.64 -18.42 -1.28
N VAL A 203 26.31 -18.34 -1.03
CA VAL A 203 25.73 -17.44 -0.03
C VAL A 203 24.84 -18.25 0.90
N GLU A 204 25.13 -18.19 2.20
CA GLU A 204 24.30 -18.78 3.23
C GLU A 204 23.79 -17.69 4.18
N SER A 205 22.48 -17.57 4.28
CA SER A 205 21.79 -16.65 5.17
C SER A 205 20.47 -17.23 5.64
N THR A 206 19.71 -16.50 6.42
CA THR A 206 18.34 -16.89 6.79
C THR A 206 17.39 -16.96 5.61
N LEU A 207 17.66 -16.24 4.52
CA LEU A 207 16.83 -16.13 3.32
C LEU A 207 17.35 -16.94 2.13
N LEU A 208 18.66 -17.22 2.11
CA LEU A 208 19.35 -17.87 1.02
C LEU A 208 20.15 -19.06 1.54
N GLN A 209 20.02 -20.20 0.88
CA GLN A 209 20.75 -21.41 1.28
C GLN A 209 21.28 -22.17 0.05
N GLY A 210 22.32 -22.96 0.29
CA GLY A 210 22.98 -23.71 -0.73
C GLY A 210 22.24 -25.00 -1.14
N TRP A 211 22.98 -25.87 -1.77
CA TRP A 211 22.50 -27.14 -2.34
C TRP A 211 21.84 -28.03 -1.27
N ASN A 212 20.70 -28.64 -1.62
CA ASN A 212 19.85 -29.50 -0.77
C ASN A 212 19.08 -28.82 0.39
N GLN A 213 19.19 -27.50 0.54
CA GLN A 213 18.49 -26.78 1.60
C GLN A 213 17.65 -25.61 1.04
N GLY A 214 18.06 -25.04 -0.08
CA GLY A 214 17.35 -23.93 -0.72
C GLY A 214 16.26 -24.40 -1.68
N SER A 215 15.14 -23.69 -1.71
CA SER A 215 14.03 -23.85 -2.66
C SER A 215 14.30 -23.10 -3.96
N TRP A 216 13.86 -23.67 -5.09
CA TRP A 216 13.97 -22.97 -6.39
C TRP A 216 12.89 -21.88 -6.49
N LEU A 217 13.33 -20.72 -6.93
CA LEU A 217 12.43 -19.62 -7.28
C LEU A 217 11.67 -19.92 -8.57
N LYS A 218 10.42 -19.51 -8.62
CA LYS A 218 9.57 -19.60 -9.81
C LYS A 218 9.67 -18.30 -10.61
N GLU A 219 9.94 -18.42 -11.88
CA GLU A 219 9.86 -17.28 -12.81
C GLU A 219 8.40 -16.86 -13.01
N VAL A 220 8.16 -15.57 -12.93
CA VAL A 220 6.86 -14.93 -13.20
C VAL A 220 7.06 -14.01 -14.41
N VAL A 221 6.31 -14.28 -15.47
CA VAL A 221 6.32 -13.42 -16.65
C VAL A 221 5.62 -12.11 -16.31
N PRO A 222 6.23 -10.93 -16.58
CA PRO A 222 5.55 -9.64 -16.46
C PRO A 222 4.28 -9.63 -17.31
N ILE A 223 3.23 -9.04 -16.80
CA ILE A 223 1.91 -8.95 -17.46
C ILE A 223 1.86 -7.71 -18.33
#